data_2276499f6e034ac366c6aff53e38f754
#
_entry.id   2276499f6e034ac366c6aff53e38f754
#
_cell.length_a   1.000
_cell.length_b   1.000
_cell.length_c   1.000
_cell.angle_alpha   90.00
_cell.angle_beta   90.00
_cell.angle_gamma   90.00
#
_symmetry.space_group_name_H-M   'P 1'
#
loop_
_entity.id
_entity.type
_entity.pdbx_description
1 polymer ?
#
loop_
_entity_poly.entity_id
_entity_poly.type
_entity_poly.pdbx_seq_one_letter_code
_entity_poly.pdbx_strand_id
1 'polypeptide(L)'
;AGPAVTSIERAGVVTGTRFEDAWATYCRIGGLVPENHNAVPAIQTVSILNAMESTLRDARMNFSDVVRTWFYNRDITAWYDQFNRVRNRFFDARGVFQCRVPASTGVGGGDVGGPALTAGLLAVRPKNGLVRIEAVDSPLQCPATNYGSAFSRAVEIAYPDHTRVLVSGTASISPRGHTEHADDVAAQVDRTIDVVGALLASRDLSWDDVTNGLAYIKRIEDAGAVTNRFERKRIEGLPLMIVNADICRDDLLFELEVNAISPRARYNHGLG
;
A
#
# COMPACT_ATOMS: atom_id res chain seq x y z
N ALA A 1 -3.80 12.67 28.77
CA ALA A 1 -4.84 12.07 27.94
C ALA A 1 -4.22 11.72 26.60
N GLY A 2 -4.47 10.52 26.07
CA GLY A 2 -4.04 10.14 24.74
C GLY A 2 -4.80 10.91 23.65
N PRO A 3 -4.41 10.79 22.37
CA PRO A 3 -5.09 11.46 21.29
C PRO A 3 -6.55 11.00 21.20
N ALA A 4 -7.49 11.95 21.04
CA ALA A 4 -8.89 11.62 20.85
C ALA A 4 -9.08 11.03 19.44
N VAL A 5 -9.70 9.85 19.36
CA VAL A 5 -10.07 9.21 18.10
C VAL A 5 -11.52 9.58 17.81
N THR A 6 -11.77 10.12 16.63
CA THR A 6 -13.11 10.46 16.11
C THR A 6 -13.49 9.51 15.00
N SER A 7 -14.64 8.85 15.13
CA SER A 7 -15.21 8.01 14.06
C SER A 7 -15.77 8.88 12.93
N ILE A 8 -15.66 8.40 11.71
CA ILE A 8 -16.27 8.99 10.52
C ILE A 8 -17.32 7.99 10.02
N GLU A 9 -18.56 8.43 9.99
CA GLU A 9 -19.70 7.58 9.64
C GLU A 9 -20.30 7.99 8.28
N ARG A 10 -20.72 7.00 7.51
CA ARG A 10 -21.49 7.19 6.28
C ARG A 10 -22.69 6.23 6.30
N ALA A 11 -23.86 6.76 6.11
CA ALA A 11 -25.12 5.98 6.14
C ALA A 11 -25.23 5.07 7.39
N GLY A 12 -24.83 5.55 8.56
CA GLY A 12 -24.89 4.80 9.82
C GLY A 12 -23.78 3.75 10.01
N VAL A 13 -22.80 3.69 9.10
CA VAL A 13 -21.66 2.77 9.18
C VAL A 13 -20.37 3.55 9.40
N VAL A 14 -19.58 3.14 10.38
CA VAL A 14 -18.22 3.68 10.58
C VAL A 14 -17.34 3.22 9.43
N THR A 15 -16.91 4.16 8.59
CA THR A 15 -16.05 3.92 7.43
C THR A 15 -14.60 4.36 7.66
N GLY A 16 -14.35 5.12 8.72
CA GLY A 16 -13.01 5.59 9.02
C GLY A 16 -12.90 6.20 10.40
N THR A 17 -11.66 6.54 10.73
CA THR A 17 -11.33 7.24 11.97
C THR A 17 -10.38 8.39 11.67
N ARG A 18 -10.52 9.48 12.43
CA ARG A 18 -9.58 10.60 12.47
C ARG A 18 -8.98 10.71 13.86
N PHE A 19 -7.69 10.87 13.93
CA PHE A 19 -6.98 11.22 15.17
C PHE A 19 -5.80 12.13 14.86
N GLU A 20 -5.18 12.68 15.88
CA GLU A 20 -4.03 13.54 15.71
C GLU A 20 -3.09 13.43 16.92
N ASP A 21 -1.80 13.57 16.66
CA ASP A 21 -0.76 13.69 17.68
C ASP A 21 -0.08 15.06 17.61
N ALA A 22 1.09 15.19 18.21
CA ALA A 22 1.86 16.42 18.21
C ALA A 22 2.33 16.83 16.79
N TRP A 23 2.47 15.90 15.87
CA TRP A 23 3.14 16.11 14.58
C TRP A 23 2.23 16.08 13.37
N ALA A 24 1.16 15.29 13.42
CA ALA A 24 0.30 15.10 12.27
C ALA A 24 -1.17 14.84 12.65
N THR A 25 -2.04 15.03 11.67
CA THR A 25 -3.42 14.50 11.67
C THR A 25 -3.44 13.26 10.79
N TYR A 26 -4.14 12.24 11.23
CA TYR A 26 -4.27 10.96 10.57
C TYR A 26 -5.72 10.67 10.22
N CYS A 27 -5.95 10.06 9.07
CA CYS A 27 -7.23 9.48 8.72
C CYS A 27 -7.00 8.04 8.20
N ARG A 28 -7.66 7.08 8.84
CA ARG A 28 -7.69 5.68 8.39
C ARG A 28 -9.08 5.38 7.89
N ILE A 29 -9.19 4.91 6.65
CA ILE A 29 -10.43 4.48 6.01
C ILE A 29 -10.30 3.00 5.69
N GLY A 30 -11.36 2.22 5.93
CA GLY A 30 -11.39 0.79 5.62
C GLY A 30 -12.80 0.30 5.36
N GLY A 31 -12.89 -0.85 4.70
CA GLY A 31 -14.17 -1.51 4.43
C GLY A 31 -15.11 -0.72 3.50
N LEU A 32 -14.57 0.20 2.69
CA LEU A 32 -15.41 0.89 1.70
C LEU A 32 -15.89 -0.08 0.64
N VAL A 33 -17.21 -0.06 0.41
CA VAL A 33 -17.89 -0.81 -0.65
C VAL A 33 -18.59 0.19 -1.59
N PRO A 34 -18.79 -0.14 -2.87
CA PRO A 34 -19.54 0.71 -3.79
C PRO A 34 -21.02 0.77 -3.40
N GLU A 35 -21.69 1.87 -3.71
CA GLU A 35 -23.12 2.05 -3.42
C GLU A 35 -24.01 1.08 -4.21
N ASN A 36 -23.63 0.76 -5.44
CA ASN A 36 -24.33 -0.21 -6.30
C ASN A 36 -23.42 -1.37 -6.67
N HIS A 37 -23.58 -2.50 -6.00
CA HIS A 37 -22.83 -3.73 -6.23
C HIS A 37 -23.10 -4.39 -7.59
N ASN A 38 -24.22 -4.06 -8.24
CA ASN A 38 -24.61 -4.61 -9.55
C ASN A 38 -24.09 -3.75 -10.72
N ALA A 39 -23.48 -2.59 -10.45
CA ALA A 39 -22.88 -1.78 -11.50
C ALA A 39 -21.63 -2.48 -12.06
N VAL A 40 -21.25 -2.11 -13.28
CA VAL A 40 -19.99 -2.62 -13.86
C VAL A 40 -18.78 -2.18 -13.03
N PRO A 41 -17.67 -2.96 -12.99
CA PRO A 41 -16.53 -2.70 -12.12
C PRO A 41 -15.95 -1.27 -12.21
N ALA A 42 -15.93 -0.68 -13.41
CA ALA A 42 -15.49 0.70 -13.60
C ALA A 42 -16.34 1.72 -12.82
N ILE A 43 -17.66 1.56 -12.81
CA ILE A 43 -18.57 2.43 -12.07
C ILE A 43 -18.42 2.21 -10.57
N GLN A 44 -18.26 0.95 -10.13
CA GLN A 44 -17.96 0.64 -8.74
C GLN A 44 -16.63 1.29 -8.28
N THR A 45 -15.61 1.30 -9.13
CA THR A 45 -14.32 1.98 -8.84
C THR A 45 -14.52 3.49 -8.66
N VAL A 46 -15.29 4.14 -9.52
CA VAL A 46 -15.62 5.58 -9.38
C VAL A 46 -16.37 5.82 -8.06
N SER A 47 -17.35 4.99 -7.73
CA SER A 47 -18.11 5.09 -6.48
C SER A 47 -17.19 5.03 -5.26
N ILE A 48 -16.26 4.06 -5.20
CA ILE A 48 -15.31 3.92 -4.09
C ILE A 48 -14.35 5.11 -4.00
N LEU A 49 -13.78 5.56 -5.12
CA LEU A 49 -12.86 6.71 -5.11
C LEU A 49 -13.56 7.99 -4.65
N ASN A 50 -14.82 8.20 -5.06
CA ASN A 50 -15.64 9.30 -4.57
C ASN A 50 -15.98 9.15 -3.08
N ALA A 51 -16.24 7.94 -2.60
CA ALA A 51 -16.45 7.67 -1.17
C ALA A 51 -15.19 7.96 -0.34
N MET A 52 -14.01 7.57 -0.83
CA MET A 52 -12.73 7.94 -0.22
C MET A 52 -12.57 9.46 -0.12
N GLU A 53 -12.81 10.18 -1.22
CA GLU A 53 -12.69 11.64 -1.25
C GLU A 53 -13.67 12.32 -0.29
N SER A 54 -14.91 11.87 -0.25
CA SER A 54 -15.92 12.39 0.69
C SER A 54 -15.52 12.15 2.14
N THR A 55 -15.07 10.93 2.48
CA THR A 55 -14.63 10.59 3.84
C THR A 55 -13.37 11.38 4.25
N LEU A 56 -12.43 11.60 3.31
CA LEU A 56 -11.28 12.48 3.55
C LEU A 56 -11.72 13.92 3.83
N ARG A 57 -12.72 14.43 3.10
CA ARG A 57 -13.27 15.78 3.30
C ARG A 57 -13.91 15.93 4.68
N ASP A 58 -14.63 14.90 5.15
CA ASP A 58 -15.19 14.87 6.51
C ASP A 58 -14.07 14.89 7.57
N ALA A 59 -12.92 14.27 7.28
CA ALA A 59 -11.71 14.37 8.09
C ALA A 59 -10.95 15.72 7.92
N ARG A 60 -11.45 16.64 7.09
CA ARG A 60 -10.77 17.88 6.65
C ARG A 60 -9.44 17.62 5.96
N MET A 61 -9.37 16.55 5.18
CA MET A 61 -8.22 16.10 4.39
C MET A 61 -8.58 15.97 2.91
N ASN A 62 -7.60 15.67 2.06
CA ASN A 62 -7.80 15.41 0.64
C ASN A 62 -6.80 14.37 0.11
N PHE A 63 -6.83 14.07 -1.20
CA PHE A 63 -5.97 13.03 -1.78
C PHE A 63 -4.47 13.35 -1.73
N SER A 64 -4.04 14.62 -1.59
CA SER A 64 -2.62 14.95 -1.40
C SER A 64 -2.07 14.50 -0.04
N ASP A 65 -2.95 14.24 0.94
CA ASP A 65 -2.59 13.71 2.24
C ASP A 65 -2.49 12.18 2.26
N VAL A 66 -2.99 11.50 1.21
CA VAL A 66 -3.00 10.03 1.16
C VAL A 66 -1.58 9.51 0.99
N VAL A 67 -1.17 8.62 1.88
CA VAL A 67 0.15 7.99 1.86
C VAL A 67 0.08 6.51 1.45
N ARG A 68 -1.08 5.87 1.63
CA ARG A 68 -1.27 4.45 1.32
C ARG A 68 -2.70 4.18 0.91
N THR A 69 -2.90 3.29 -0.09
CA THR A 69 -4.20 2.74 -0.49
C THR A 69 -4.16 1.22 -0.56
N TRP A 70 -5.31 0.57 -0.31
CA TRP A 70 -5.51 -0.86 -0.52
C TRP A 70 -6.76 -1.05 -1.36
N PHE A 71 -6.66 -1.92 -2.38
CA PHE A 71 -7.77 -2.31 -3.24
C PHE A 71 -7.82 -3.83 -3.31
N TYR A 72 -8.94 -4.40 -2.89
CA TYR A 72 -9.22 -5.82 -2.97
C TYR A 72 -10.24 -6.03 -4.09
N ASN A 73 -9.77 -6.59 -5.20
CA ASN A 73 -10.53 -6.64 -6.45
C ASN A 73 -10.97 -8.08 -6.71
N ARG A 74 -12.27 -8.35 -6.75
CA ARG A 74 -12.76 -9.65 -7.19
C ARG A 74 -12.39 -9.85 -8.67
N ASP A 75 -11.90 -11.04 -9.01
CA ASP A 75 -11.48 -11.39 -10.38
C ASP A 75 -10.49 -10.36 -10.98
N ILE A 76 -9.48 -9.98 -10.21
CA ILE A 76 -8.59 -8.86 -10.52
C ILE A 76 -7.98 -8.94 -11.93
N THR A 77 -7.56 -10.11 -12.40
CA THR A 77 -6.91 -10.27 -13.70
C THR A 77 -7.87 -9.97 -14.87
N ALA A 78 -9.17 -10.14 -14.66
CA ALA A 78 -10.17 -9.90 -15.70
C ALA A 78 -10.37 -8.41 -16.04
N TRP A 79 -10.06 -7.49 -15.12
CA TRP A 79 -10.38 -6.07 -15.31
C TRP A 79 -9.38 -5.07 -14.71
N TYR A 80 -8.20 -5.52 -14.32
CA TYR A 80 -7.17 -4.67 -13.69
C TYR A 80 -6.76 -3.47 -14.55
N ASP A 81 -6.68 -3.63 -15.88
CA ASP A 81 -6.43 -2.52 -16.78
C ASP A 81 -7.55 -1.46 -16.75
N GLN A 82 -8.80 -1.91 -16.63
CA GLN A 82 -9.94 -1.00 -16.51
C GLN A 82 -9.90 -0.25 -15.18
N PHE A 83 -9.60 -0.94 -14.09
CA PHE A 83 -9.38 -0.35 -12.77
C PHE A 83 -8.29 0.73 -12.84
N ASN A 84 -7.14 0.43 -13.42
CA ASN A 84 -6.03 1.38 -13.54
C ASN A 84 -6.44 2.61 -14.36
N ARG A 85 -7.14 2.45 -15.49
CA ARG A 85 -7.63 3.59 -16.27
C ARG A 85 -8.54 4.52 -15.48
N VAL A 86 -9.45 3.96 -14.69
CA VAL A 86 -10.37 4.76 -13.86
C VAL A 86 -9.60 5.48 -12.75
N ARG A 87 -8.74 4.76 -12.02
CA ARG A 87 -7.92 5.33 -10.94
C ARG A 87 -7.00 6.44 -11.46
N ASN A 88 -6.34 6.21 -12.59
CA ASN A 88 -5.43 7.20 -13.17
C ASN A 88 -6.16 8.49 -13.55
N ARG A 89 -7.33 8.41 -14.20
CA ARG A 89 -8.16 9.58 -14.51
C ARG A 89 -8.61 10.32 -13.25
N PHE A 90 -8.99 9.58 -12.22
CA PHE A 90 -9.39 10.17 -10.94
C PHE A 90 -8.23 10.90 -10.27
N PHE A 91 -7.03 10.31 -10.24
CA PHE A 91 -5.83 10.89 -9.65
C PHE A 91 -5.34 12.12 -10.44
N ASP A 92 -5.37 12.05 -11.76
CA ASP A 92 -4.99 13.17 -12.63
C ASP A 92 -5.91 14.38 -12.38
N ALA A 93 -7.21 14.18 -12.36
CA ALA A 93 -8.20 15.24 -12.11
C ALA A 93 -8.06 15.90 -10.72
N ARG A 94 -7.31 15.31 -9.80
CA ARG A 94 -7.07 15.80 -8.42
C ARG A 94 -5.64 16.19 -8.14
N GLY A 95 -4.80 16.25 -9.16
CA GLY A 95 -3.40 16.67 -9.04
C GLY A 95 -2.52 15.70 -8.23
N VAL A 96 -2.92 14.42 -8.10
CA VAL A 96 -2.15 13.44 -7.31
C VAL A 96 -0.79 13.20 -7.95
N PHE A 97 -0.71 13.13 -9.29
CA PHE A 97 0.56 12.94 -10.00
C PHE A 97 1.52 14.12 -9.87
N GLN A 98 0.99 15.33 -9.64
CA GLN A 98 1.78 16.55 -9.44
C GLN A 98 2.24 16.74 -7.99
N CYS A 99 1.64 16.01 -7.05
CA CYS A 99 1.96 16.09 -5.64
C CYS A 99 2.77 14.86 -5.19
N ARG A 100 2.10 13.78 -4.90
CA ARG A 100 2.68 12.50 -4.50
C ARG A 100 1.70 11.37 -4.78
N VAL A 101 2.12 10.41 -5.58
CA VAL A 101 1.36 9.18 -5.75
C VAL A 101 1.54 8.30 -4.51
N PRO A 102 0.47 7.82 -3.86
CA PRO A 102 0.58 7.01 -2.65
C PRO A 102 1.21 5.64 -2.92
N ALA A 103 1.74 5.01 -1.89
CA ALA A 103 1.98 3.58 -1.90
C ALA A 103 0.64 2.84 -2.05
N SER A 104 0.62 1.68 -2.69
CA SER A 104 -0.62 0.94 -2.93
C SER A 104 -0.40 -0.55 -3.00
N THR A 105 -1.40 -1.31 -2.56
CA THR A 105 -1.55 -2.74 -2.85
C THR A 105 -2.88 -2.94 -3.56
N GLY A 106 -2.84 -3.71 -4.64
CA GLY A 106 -4.02 -4.09 -5.41
C GLY A 106 -3.98 -5.58 -5.72
N VAL A 107 -4.74 -6.37 -4.95
CA VAL A 107 -4.75 -7.84 -5.03
C VAL A 107 -6.16 -8.36 -5.24
N GLY A 108 -6.27 -9.62 -5.61
CA GLY A 108 -7.53 -10.35 -5.66
C GLY A 108 -8.14 -10.46 -4.27
N GLY A 109 -9.45 -10.29 -4.17
CA GLY A 109 -10.17 -10.44 -2.92
C GLY A 109 -11.64 -10.09 -3.07
N GLY A 110 -12.45 -10.65 -2.21
CA GLY A 110 -13.90 -10.42 -2.19
C GLY A 110 -14.71 -11.72 -2.24
N ASP A 111 -15.95 -11.63 -1.83
CA ASP A 111 -16.87 -12.75 -1.82
C ASP A 111 -17.49 -13.01 -3.20
N VAL A 112 -17.79 -14.26 -3.48
CA VAL A 112 -18.58 -14.64 -4.67
C VAL A 112 -19.96 -13.94 -4.61
N GLY A 113 -20.28 -13.16 -5.65
CA GLY A 113 -21.52 -12.36 -5.68
C GLY A 113 -21.44 -11.03 -4.91
N GLY A 114 -20.35 -10.73 -4.22
CA GLY A 114 -20.09 -9.45 -3.57
C GLY A 114 -19.71 -8.33 -4.56
N PRO A 115 -19.30 -7.15 -4.06
CA PRO A 115 -18.87 -6.06 -4.91
C PRO A 115 -17.62 -6.42 -5.74
N ALA A 116 -17.42 -5.73 -6.88
CA ALA A 116 -16.24 -5.94 -7.71
C ALA A 116 -14.94 -5.53 -6.97
N LEU A 117 -15.03 -4.60 -6.03
CA LEU A 117 -13.88 -4.23 -5.19
C LEU A 117 -14.34 -3.68 -3.83
N THR A 118 -13.46 -3.82 -2.86
CA THR A 118 -13.47 -3.08 -1.59
C THR A 118 -12.16 -2.32 -1.43
N ALA A 119 -12.15 -1.27 -0.63
CA ALA A 119 -10.95 -0.45 -0.52
C ALA A 119 -10.79 0.24 0.83
N GLY A 120 -9.56 0.68 1.08
CA GLY A 120 -9.19 1.49 2.23
C GLY A 120 -8.00 2.38 1.94
N LEU A 121 -7.74 3.33 2.82
CA LEU A 121 -6.57 4.20 2.74
C LEU A 121 -6.05 4.64 4.11
N LEU A 122 -4.82 5.12 4.12
CA LEU A 122 -4.22 5.90 5.19
C LEU A 122 -3.82 7.27 4.63
N ALA A 123 -4.27 8.33 5.30
CA ALA A 123 -3.85 9.70 5.02
C ALA A 123 -3.12 10.29 6.24
N VAL A 124 -2.10 11.09 5.98
CA VAL A 124 -1.27 11.77 6.98
C VAL A 124 -1.06 13.21 6.54
N ARG A 125 -1.50 14.16 7.38
CA ARG A 125 -1.28 15.59 7.17
C ARG A 125 -0.34 16.15 8.24
N PRO A 126 0.88 16.55 7.88
CA PRO A 126 1.79 17.26 8.79
C PRO A 126 1.17 18.53 9.35
N LYS A 127 1.45 18.85 10.66
CA LYS A 127 0.93 20.05 11.33
C LYS A 127 1.87 21.25 11.27
N ASN A 128 3.17 21.02 11.35
CA ASN A 128 4.15 22.07 11.67
C ASN A 128 5.45 21.99 10.85
N GLY A 129 5.41 21.33 9.71
CA GLY A 129 6.58 21.19 8.82
C GLY A 129 7.69 20.26 9.35
N LEU A 130 7.53 19.66 10.54
CA LEU A 130 8.50 18.73 11.13
C LEU A 130 8.41 17.32 10.54
N VAL A 131 7.28 16.97 9.93
CA VAL A 131 7.08 15.69 9.27
C VAL A 131 7.25 15.87 7.78
N ARG A 132 8.16 15.09 7.17
CA ARG A 132 8.36 15.03 5.73
C ARG A 132 7.79 13.73 5.18
N ILE A 133 7.10 13.81 4.05
CA ILE A 133 6.48 12.65 3.40
C ILE A 133 6.92 12.64 1.95
N GLU A 134 7.57 11.55 1.54
CA GLU A 134 8.14 11.40 0.19
C GLU A 134 7.80 10.05 -0.43
N ALA A 135 7.59 10.05 -1.76
CA ALA A 135 7.57 8.81 -2.52
C ALA A 135 8.99 8.25 -2.64
N VAL A 136 9.10 6.93 -2.58
CA VAL A 136 10.39 6.22 -2.66
C VAL A 136 10.41 5.39 -3.93
N ASP A 137 11.42 5.59 -4.77
CA ASP A 137 11.68 4.77 -5.94
C ASP A 137 12.42 3.49 -5.57
N SER A 138 12.18 2.43 -6.32
CA SER A 138 12.90 1.18 -6.13
C SER A 138 14.24 1.20 -6.86
N PRO A 139 15.35 0.80 -6.21
CA PRO A 139 16.63 0.60 -6.91
C PRO A 139 16.59 -0.52 -7.96
N LEU A 140 15.64 -1.46 -7.85
CA LEU A 140 15.61 -2.69 -8.65
C LEU A 140 14.38 -2.81 -9.56
N GLN A 141 13.46 -1.85 -9.54
CA GLN A 141 12.25 -1.85 -10.39
C GLN A 141 11.99 -0.45 -10.95
N CYS A 142 11.42 -0.37 -12.15
CA CYS A 142 10.96 0.91 -12.69
C CYS A 142 9.77 1.47 -11.90
N PRO A 143 9.49 2.79 -11.98
CA PRO A 143 8.25 3.36 -11.47
C PRO A 143 7.03 2.63 -12.04
N ALA A 144 6.02 2.36 -11.20
CA ALA A 144 4.82 1.65 -11.64
C ALA A 144 4.02 2.42 -12.69
N THR A 145 4.16 3.73 -12.71
CA THR A 145 3.56 4.61 -13.72
C THR A 145 4.04 4.32 -15.14
N ASN A 146 5.24 3.73 -15.31
CA ASN A 146 5.79 3.37 -16.62
C ASN A 146 4.96 2.28 -17.34
N TYR A 147 4.22 1.47 -16.57
CA TYR A 147 3.30 0.45 -17.10
C TYR A 147 1.83 0.72 -16.74
N GLY A 148 1.49 1.99 -16.46
CA GLY A 148 0.11 2.45 -16.32
C GLY A 148 -0.52 2.27 -14.94
N SER A 149 0.24 1.91 -13.91
CA SER A 149 -0.25 1.75 -12.54
C SER A 149 0.10 2.96 -11.68
N ALA A 150 -0.90 3.63 -11.09
CA ALA A 150 -0.72 4.83 -10.28
C ALA A 150 -0.42 4.47 -8.81
N PHE A 151 0.82 4.08 -8.55
CA PHE A 151 1.34 3.93 -7.18
C PHE A 151 2.86 4.16 -7.13
N SER A 152 3.36 4.61 -5.98
CA SER A 152 4.79 4.67 -5.66
C SER A 152 5.26 3.34 -5.10
N ARG A 153 6.53 2.97 -5.30
CA ARG A 153 7.09 1.72 -4.77
C ARG A 153 7.06 1.65 -3.25
N ALA A 154 7.30 2.79 -2.61
CA ALA A 154 7.03 2.98 -1.20
C ALA A 154 6.74 4.45 -0.92
N VAL A 155 6.29 4.75 0.30
CA VAL A 155 6.20 6.11 0.86
C VAL A 155 6.94 6.14 2.18
N GLU A 156 7.87 7.06 2.32
CA GLU A 156 8.54 7.40 3.56
C GLU A 156 7.79 8.50 4.29
N ILE A 157 7.63 8.36 5.59
CA ILE A 157 7.12 9.39 6.51
C ILE A 157 8.18 9.58 7.59
N ALA A 158 8.89 10.69 7.49
CA ALA A 158 9.96 11.03 8.40
C ALA A 158 9.45 11.94 9.51
N TYR A 159 9.29 11.40 10.72
CA TYR A 159 8.95 12.12 11.95
C TYR A 159 10.21 12.63 12.66
N PRO A 160 10.08 13.51 13.67
CA PRO A 160 11.24 14.00 14.41
C PRO A 160 12.04 12.91 15.15
N ASP A 161 11.40 11.84 15.59
CA ASP A 161 11.99 10.77 16.40
C ASP A 161 12.07 9.40 15.71
N HIS A 162 11.38 9.21 14.61
CA HIS A 162 11.38 7.95 13.86
C HIS A 162 11.10 8.16 12.37
N THR A 163 11.41 7.16 11.59
CA THR A 163 11.02 7.08 10.17
C THR A 163 10.13 5.87 9.95
N ARG A 164 9.06 6.03 9.19
CA ARG A 164 8.20 4.94 8.73
C ARG A 164 8.32 4.80 7.22
N VAL A 165 8.42 3.57 6.75
CA VAL A 165 8.39 3.25 5.31
C VAL A 165 7.23 2.30 5.05
N LEU A 166 6.34 2.70 4.14
CA LEU A 166 5.18 1.93 3.71
C LEU A 166 5.48 1.37 2.32
N VAL A 167 5.92 0.12 2.24
CA VAL A 167 6.25 -0.53 0.95
C VAL A 167 4.97 -1.04 0.30
N SER A 168 4.75 -0.68 -0.94
CA SER A 168 3.62 -1.14 -1.78
C SER A 168 3.66 -2.65 -2.00
N GLY A 169 2.52 -3.23 -2.38
CA GLY A 169 2.51 -4.56 -2.95
C GLY A 169 3.60 -4.68 -4.01
N THR A 170 4.56 -5.56 -3.76
CA THR A 170 5.77 -5.76 -4.55
C THR A 170 5.82 -7.21 -5.00
N ALA A 171 5.95 -7.43 -6.29
CA ALA A 171 6.04 -8.75 -6.90
C ALA A 171 7.32 -8.88 -7.74
N SER A 172 7.55 -10.07 -8.30
CA SER A 172 8.71 -10.37 -9.14
C SER A 172 8.61 -9.69 -10.51
N ILE A 173 8.90 -8.39 -10.55
CA ILE A 173 8.85 -7.53 -11.75
C ILE A 173 10.27 -7.01 -12.06
N SER A 174 10.66 -7.09 -13.33
CA SER A 174 11.93 -6.59 -13.84
C SER A 174 11.99 -5.05 -13.86
N PRO A 175 13.21 -4.46 -14.02
CA PRO A 175 13.34 -3.02 -14.28
C PRO A 175 12.63 -2.53 -15.56
N ARG A 176 12.21 -3.44 -16.45
CA ARG A 176 11.45 -3.13 -17.67
C ARG A 176 9.93 -3.29 -17.49
N GLY A 177 9.46 -3.65 -16.28
CA GLY A 177 8.05 -3.82 -15.97
C GLY A 177 7.44 -5.17 -16.40
N HIS A 178 8.26 -6.17 -16.78
CA HIS A 178 7.83 -7.52 -17.11
C HIS A 178 7.92 -8.44 -15.89
N THR A 179 7.06 -9.45 -15.82
CA THR A 179 7.16 -10.51 -14.82
C THR A 179 8.47 -11.27 -15.00
N GLU A 180 9.18 -11.52 -13.91
CA GLU A 180 10.34 -12.40 -13.85
C GLU A 180 9.95 -13.71 -13.14
N HIS A 181 10.58 -14.82 -13.57
CA HIS A 181 10.38 -16.15 -12.96
C HIS A 181 8.93 -16.65 -13.04
N ALA A 182 8.27 -16.47 -14.18
CA ALA A 182 6.96 -17.08 -14.43
C ALA A 182 6.98 -18.57 -14.06
N ASP A 183 5.91 -19.07 -13.43
CA ASP A 183 5.73 -20.46 -12.97
C ASP A 183 6.69 -20.97 -11.87
N ASP A 184 7.62 -20.13 -11.37
CA ASP A 184 8.53 -20.47 -10.26
C ASP A 184 8.27 -19.57 -9.04
N VAL A 185 7.39 -20.03 -8.14
CA VAL A 185 7.03 -19.29 -6.92
C VAL A 185 8.25 -19.04 -6.03
N ALA A 186 9.18 -20.00 -5.94
CA ALA A 186 10.35 -19.86 -5.09
C ALA A 186 11.29 -18.75 -5.59
N ALA A 187 11.52 -18.67 -6.89
CA ALA A 187 12.31 -17.62 -7.50
C ALA A 187 11.57 -16.25 -7.45
N GLN A 188 10.24 -16.23 -7.59
CA GLN A 188 9.45 -15.01 -7.40
C GLN A 188 9.55 -14.49 -5.97
N VAL A 189 9.49 -15.35 -4.95
CA VAL A 189 9.69 -14.98 -3.54
C VAL A 189 11.09 -14.40 -3.33
N ASP A 190 12.14 -15.08 -3.80
CA ASP A 190 13.52 -14.61 -3.67
C ASP A 190 13.71 -13.23 -4.31
N ARG A 191 13.21 -13.05 -5.53
CA ARG A 191 13.29 -11.76 -6.24
C ARG A 191 12.55 -10.66 -5.49
N THR A 192 11.36 -10.95 -4.97
CA THR A 192 10.55 -9.99 -4.22
C THR A 192 11.25 -9.59 -2.91
N ILE A 193 11.82 -10.54 -2.17
CA ILE A 193 12.60 -10.27 -0.96
C ILE A 193 13.79 -9.34 -1.29
N ASP A 194 14.50 -9.59 -2.39
CA ASP A 194 15.64 -8.75 -2.79
C ASP A 194 15.19 -7.31 -3.14
N VAL A 195 14.05 -7.16 -3.84
CA VAL A 195 13.49 -5.84 -4.18
C VAL A 195 13.05 -5.07 -2.93
N VAL A 196 12.33 -5.72 -2.02
CA VAL A 196 11.88 -5.10 -0.77
C VAL A 196 13.08 -4.75 0.12
N GLY A 197 14.06 -5.66 0.25
CA GLY A 197 15.29 -5.40 0.98
C GLY A 197 16.06 -4.21 0.42
N ALA A 198 16.16 -4.08 -0.90
CA ALA A 198 16.80 -2.92 -1.54
C ALA A 198 16.03 -1.61 -1.30
N LEU A 199 14.68 -1.65 -1.28
CA LEU A 199 13.85 -0.49 -0.91
C LEU A 199 14.11 -0.06 0.53
N LEU A 200 14.12 -0.99 1.48
CA LEU A 200 14.41 -0.71 2.88
C LEU A 200 15.82 -0.11 3.03
N ALA A 201 16.83 -0.76 2.46
CA ALA A 201 18.23 -0.31 2.52
C ALA A 201 18.44 1.09 1.90
N SER A 202 17.66 1.47 0.88
CA SER A 202 17.70 2.82 0.29
C SER A 202 17.25 3.93 1.25
N ARG A 203 16.72 3.55 2.41
CA ARG A 203 16.24 4.43 3.49
C ARG A 203 16.90 4.13 4.83
N ASP A 204 18.06 3.48 4.81
CA ASP A 204 18.81 3.08 6.00
C ASP A 204 18.01 2.17 6.95
N LEU A 205 17.07 1.37 6.40
CA LEU A 205 16.31 0.37 7.13
C LEU A 205 16.72 -1.05 6.67
N SER A 206 16.38 -2.02 7.52
CA SER A 206 16.59 -3.45 7.29
C SER A 206 15.31 -4.26 7.51
N TRP A 207 15.38 -5.56 7.36
CA TRP A 207 14.29 -6.47 7.71
C TRP A 207 13.97 -6.45 9.22
N ASP A 208 14.94 -6.12 10.07
CA ASP A 208 14.74 -6.00 11.53
C ASP A 208 13.86 -4.81 11.91
N ASP A 209 13.73 -3.81 11.03
CA ASP A 209 12.85 -2.65 11.22
C ASP A 209 11.41 -2.92 10.79
N VAL A 210 11.12 -4.06 10.16
CA VAL A 210 9.78 -4.41 9.68
C VAL A 210 8.86 -4.74 10.84
N THR A 211 7.77 -4.00 10.96
CA THR A 211 6.79 -4.14 12.05
C THR A 211 5.61 -5.02 11.69
N ASN A 212 5.31 -5.17 10.41
CA ASN A 212 4.33 -6.13 9.88
C ASN A 212 4.49 -6.30 8.37
N GLY A 213 4.09 -7.47 7.86
CA GLY A 213 4.03 -7.78 6.45
C GLY A 213 2.80 -8.61 6.07
N LEU A 214 2.36 -8.46 4.84
CA LEU A 214 1.34 -9.30 4.20
C LEU A 214 1.95 -9.92 2.95
N ALA A 215 2.03 -11.24 2.95
CA ALA A 215 2.46 -12.04 1.81
C ALA A 215 1.22 -12.63 1.12
N TYR A 216 0.95 -12.18 -0.08
CA TYR A 216 -0.14 -12.68 -0.89
C TYR A 216 0.37 -13.78 -1.80
N ILE A 217 -0.29 -14.94 -1.76
CA ILE A 217 0.04 -16.12 -2.57
C ILE A 217 -1.15 -16.56 -3.40
N LYS A 218 -0.90 -16.84 -4.67
CA LYS A 218 -1.95 -17.24 -5.60
C LYS A 218 -2.48 -18.65 -5.29
N ARG A 219 -1.65 -19.53 -4.78
CA ARG A 219 -1.99 -20.92 -4.43
C ARG A 219 -1.60 -21.19 -2.99
N ILE A 220 -2.55 -21.67 -2.19
CA ILE A 220 -2.32 -21.90 -0.74
C ILE A 220 -1.24 -22.94 -0.46
N GLU A 221 -1.06 -23.92 -1.35
CA GLU A 221 -0.01 -24.92 -1.30
C GLU A 221 1.40 -24.35 -1.37
N ASP A 222 1.57 -23.13 -1.88
CA ASP A 222 2.86 -22.45 -1.98
C ASP A 222 3.31 -21.79 -0.65
N ALA A 223 2.46 -21.80 0.40
CA ALA A 223 2.79 -21.18 1.69
C ALA A 223 4.10 -21.69 2.31
N GLY A 224 4.35 -23.01 2.21
CA GLY A 224 5.60 -23.60 2.67
C GLY A 224 6.84 -23.12 1.91
N ALA A 225 6.70 -22.84 0.61
CA ALA A 225 7.79 -22.27 -0.20
C ALA A 225 8.14 -20.86 0.29
N VAL A 226 7.13 -20.03 0.60
CA VAL A 226 7.34 -18.69 1.15
C VAL A 226 8.14 -18.75 2.46
N THR A 227 7.66 -19.50 3.45
CA THR A 227 8.34 -19.64 4.75
C THR A 227 9.79 -20.08 4.59
N ASN A 228 10.02 -21.14 3.80
CA ASN A 228 11.38 -21.65 3.54
C ASN A 228 12.32 -20.59 2.92
N ARG A 229 11.81 -19.68 2.08
CA ARG A 229 12.65 -18.66 1.46
C ARG A 229 13.05 -17.57 2.45
N PHE A 230 12.14 -17.13 3.32
CA PHE A 230 12.46 -16.19 4.39
C PHE A 230 13.51 -16.78 5.34
N GLU A 231 13.35 -18.04 5.76
CA GLU A 231 14.32 -18.75 6.61
C GLU A 231 15.70 -18.83 5.95
N ARG A 232 15.79 -19.25 4.68
CA ARG A 232 17.06 -19.32 3.93
C ARG A 232 17.76 -17.97 3.79
N LYS A 233 17.00 -16.88 3.68
CA LYS A 233 17.51 -15.51 3.65
C LYS A 233 17.83 -14.97 5.06
N ARG A 234 17.63 -15.80 6.12
CA ARG A 234 17.82 -15.44 7.52
C ARG A 234 16.98 -14.24 7.96
N ILE A 235 15.78 -14.13 7.40
CA ILE A 235 14.78 -13.15 7.81
C ILE A 235 13.87 -13.86 8.80
N GLU A 236 14.24 -13.83 10.07
CA GLU A 236 13.55 -14.54 11.16
C GLU A 236 12.73 -13.55 12.00
N GLY A 237 11.69 -14.06 12.67
CA GLY A 237 10.88 -13.24 13.57
C GLY A 237 10.03 -12.17 12.90
N LEU A 238 9.93 -12.17 11.56
CA LEU A 238 9.12 -11.22 10.83
C LEU A 238 7.64 -11.43 11.15
N PRO A 239 6.88 -10.40 11.60
CA PRO A 239 5.44 -10.50 11.81
C PRO A 239 4.71 -10.51 10.45
N LEU A 240 4.79 -11.66 9.77
CA LEU A 240 4.29 -11.90 8.43
C LEU A 240 2.98 -12.69 8.46
N MET A 241 1.95 -12.19 7.82
CA MET A 241 0.72 -12.91 7.56
C MET A 241 0.72 -13.39 6.11
N ILE A 242 0.47 -14.67 5.87
CA ILE A 242 0.30 -15.25 4.53
C ILE A 242 -1.19 -15.30 4.20
N VAL A 243 -1.56 -14.73 3.06
CA VAL A 243 -2.94 -14.61 2.60
C VAL A 243 -3.08 -15.20 1.20
N ASN A 244 -4.07 -16.08 1.00
CA ASN A 244 -4.38 -16.56 -0.34
C ASN A 244 -5.18 -15.49 -1.10
N ALA A 245 -4.62 -15.02 -2.22
CA ALA A 245 -5.22 -13.99 -3.06
C ALA A 245 -4.66 -14.05 -4.49
N ASP A 246 -5.46 -13.74 -5.48
CA ASP A 246 -4.95 -13.50 -6.83
C ASP A 246 -4.07 -12.26 -6.88
N ILE A 247 -3.05 -12.32 -7.72
CA ILE A 247 -2.17 -11.18 -8.00
C ILE A 247 -2.65 -10.51 -9.30
N CYS A 248 -2.23 -9.26 -9.52
CA CYS A 248 -2.73 -8.43 -10.62
C CYS A 248 -2.35 -8.91 -12.06
N ARG A 249 -1.56 -9.99 -12.17
CA ARG A 249 -1.21 -10.67 -13.43
C ARG A 249 -1.29 -12.18 -13.26
N ASP A 250 -1.61 -12.89 -14.35
CA ASP A 250 -1.79 -14.34 -14.29
C ASP A 250 -0.50 -15.12 -14.01
N ASP A 251 0.64 -14.58 -14.41
CA ASP A 251 1.99 -15.15 -14.25
C ASP A 251 2.68 -14.74 -12.93
N LEU A 252 2.05 -13.91 -12.09
CA LEU A 252 2.52 -13.59 -10.76
C LEU A 252 1.90 -14.54 -9.73
N LEU A 253 2.75 -15.17 -8.92
CA LEU A 253 2.37 -16.16 -7.91
C LEU A 253 2.52 -15.64 -6.47
N PHE A 254 3.26 -14.51 -6.30
CA PHE A 254 3.60 -13.95 -5.01
C PHE A 254 3.68 -12.43 -5.05
N GLU A 255 3.15 -11.78 -4.02
CA GLU A 255 3.29 -10.35 -3.76
C GLU A 255 3.50 -10.10 -2.27
N LEU A 256 4.31 -9.13 -1.93
CA LEU A 256 4.64 -8.79 -0.54
C LEU A 256 4.46 -7.30 -0.29
N GLU A 257 3.74 -6.93 0.77
CA GLU A 257 3.77 -5.59 1.34
C GLU A 257 4.33 -5.61 2.75
N VAL A 258 5.09 -4.59 3.12
CA VAL A 258 5.62 -4.45 4.47
C VAL A 258 5.51 -3.00 4.96
N ASN A 259 5.43 -2.85 6.27
CA ASN A 259 5.62 -1.58 6.95
C ASN A 259 6.84 -1.70 7.86
N ALA A 260 7.73 -0.72 7.78
CA ALA A 260 8.94 -0.67 8.59
C ALA A 260 8.99 0.63 9.39
N ILE A 261 9.57 0.58 10.59
CA ILE A 261 9.76 1.73 11.46
C ILE A 261 11.16 1.62 12.06
N SER A 262 11.95 2.68 11.89
CA SER A 262 13.25 2.79 12.53
C SER A 262 13.33 4.06 13.36
N PRO A 263 13.85 4.01 14.60
CA PRO A 263 14.08 5.21 15.39
C PRO A 263 15.11 6.09 14.67
N ARG A 264 14.86 7.39 14.58
CA ARG A 264 15.91 8.33 14.18
C ARG A 264 16.93 8.46 15.30
N ALA A 265 18.22 8.32 14.98
CA ALA A 265 19.28 8.73 15.88
C ALA A 265 18.99 10.18 16.31
N ARG A 266 18.82 10.43 17.60
CA ARG A 266 18.69 11.79 18.11
C ARG A 266 19.96 12.52 17.66
N TYR A 267 19.83 13.46 16.75
CA TYR A 267 20.88 14.42 16.49
C TYR A 267 21.14 15.11 17.83
N ASN A 268 22.23 14.76 18.47
CA ASN A 268 22.77 15.56 19.55
C ASN A 268 23.07 16.93 18.93
N HIS A 269 22.15 17.87 19.06
CA HIS A 269 22.52 19.27 19.01
C HIS A 269 23.48 19.49 20.17
N GLY A 270 24.76 19.27 19.89
CA GLY A 270 25.83 19.78 20.74
C GLY A 270 25.63 21.29 20.81
N LEU A 271 25.14 21.74 21.94
CA LEU A 271 25.30 23.12 22.37
C LEU A 271 26.80 23.30 22.57
N GLY A 272 27.49 23.85 21.59
CA GLY A 272 28.81 24.45 21.67
C GLY A 272 28.61 25.96 21.78
#